data_9a837e2caab961d289bba433caa6f2ea
#
_entry.id   9a837e2caab961d289bba433caa6f2ea
#
_cell.length_a   1.000
_cell.length_b   1.000
_cell.length_c   1.000
_cell.angle_alpha   90.00
_cell.angle_beta   90.00
_cell.angle_gamma   90.00
#
_symmetry.space_group_name_H-M   'P 1'
#
loop_
_entity.id
_entity.type
_entity.pdbx_description
1 polymer ?
#
loop_
_entity_poly.entity_id
_entity_poly.type
_entity_poly.pdbx_seq_one_letter_code
_entity_poly.pdbx_strand_id
1 'polypeptide(L)'
;MINSLVLQEAKDSSAIENIITTHDELYRANLDIESVTNDAKEVQNYKEALLRGFALVKDTKLLLKKHIVEIQGLLEQNDAGVRKQAGTNLKNAQTGEVIYTPPQDYETIQELLTNLENYINEPNELDPLVNMAIIHHQFESIHPFYDGNGRTGRIINI
;
A
#
# COMPACT_ATOMS: atom_id res chain seq x y z
N MET A 1 -14.34 16.17 9.37
CA MET A 1 -13.97 16.32 7.96
C MET A 1 -12.84 15.37 7.53
N ILE A 2 -11.68 15.35 8.22
CA ILE A 2 -10.54 14.46 7.86
C ILE A 2 -10.94 12.97 7.86
N ASN A 3 -11.70 12.51 8.87
CA ASN A 3 -12.12 11.10 8.96
C ASN A 3 -13.02 10.62 7.80
N SER A 4 -13.82 11.50 7.19
CA SER A 4 -14.67 11.10 6.06
C SER A 4 -13.87 10.97 4.76
N LEU A 5 -12.87 11.82 4.54
CA LEU A 5 -11.98 11.73 3.38
C LEU A 5 -11.08 10.49 3.45
N VAL A 6 -10.52 10.20 4.63
CA VAL A 6 -9.71 9.00 4.84
C VAL A 6 -10.54 7.72 4.61
N LEU A 7 -11.79 7.70 5.08
CA LEU A 7 -12.66 6.55 4.85
C LEU A 7 -13.08 6.41 3.39
N GLN A 8 -13.31 7.53 2.70
CA GLN A 8 -13.60 7.53 1.26
C GLN A 8 -12.40 7.01 0.47
N GLU A 9 -11.20 7.50 0.75
CA GLU A 9 -9.96 7.02 0.14
C GLU A 9 -9.77 5.52 0.37
N ALA A 10 -9.93 5.06 1.62
CA ALA A 10 -9.81 3.65 1.95
C ALA A 10 -10.76 2.78 1.15
N LYS A 11 -12.01 3.23 0.99
CA LYS A 11 -13.04 2.53 0.21
C LYS A 11 -12.70 2.51 -1.27
N ASP A 12 -12.38 3.66 -1.85
CA ASP A 12 -12.15 3.80 -3.29
C ASP A 12 -10.86 3.08 -3.72
N SER A 13 -9.79 3.20 -2.92
CA SER A 13 -8.54 2.47 -3.15
C SER A 13 -8.72 0.95 -3.05
N SER A 14 -9.49 0.46 -2.08
CA SER A 14 -9.77 -0.98 -1.95
C SER A 14 -10.64 -1.50 -3.10
N ALA A 15 -11.56 -0.68 -3.61
CA ALA A 15 -12.40 -1.05 -4.75
C ALA A 15 -11.59 -1.31 -6.05
N ILE A 16 -10.41 -0.71 -6.21
CA ILE A 16 -9.48 -1.00 -7.33
C ILE A 16 -9.03 -2.47 -7.31
N GLU A 17 -8.87 -3.04 -6.10
CA GLU A 17 -8.53 -4.45 -5.89
C GLU A 17 -9.76 -5.36 -5.80
N ASN A 18 -10.93 -4.86 -6.24
CA ASN A 18 -12.21 -5.58 -6.20
C ASN A 18 -12.71 -5.92 -4.77
N ILE A 19 -12.28 -5.16 -3.76
CA ILE A 19 -12.76 -5.22 -2.38
C ILE A 19 -13.92 -4.22 -2.28
N ILE A 20 -15.15 -4.73 -2.36
CA ILE A 20 -16.34 -3.89 -2.51
C ILE A 20 -17.15 -3.84 -1.22
N THR A 21 -17.34 -2.65 -0.69
CA THR A 21 -18.15 -2.41 0.51
C THR A 21 -19.02 -1.16 0.38
N THR A 22 -20.03 -1.07 1.23
CA THR A 22 -20.95 0.07 1.29
C THR A 22 -20.62 0.98 2.49
N HIS A 23 -21.08 2.23 2.43
CA HIS A 23 -20.95 3.14 3.56
C HIS A 23 -21.64 2.60 4.83
N ASP A 24 -22.79 1.95 4.67
CA ASP A 24 -23.52 1.36 5.80
C ASP A 24 -22.72 0.24 6.49
N GLU A 25 -22.08 -0.63 5.74
CA GLU A 25 -21.18 -1.67 6.27
C GLU A 25 -19.99 -1.07 7.00
N LEU A 26 -19.38 -0.02 6.45
CA LEU A 26 -18.27 0.69 7.08
C LEU A 26 -18.68 1.38 8.38
N TYR A 27 -19.88 1.97 8.43
CA TYR A 27 -20.40 2.56 9.66
C TYR A 27 -20.70 1.49 10.72
N ARG A 28 -21.27 0.36 10.34
CA ARG A 28 -21.50 -0.78 11.25
C ARG A 28 -20.19 -1.33 11.80
N ALA A 29 -19.16 -1.46 10.94
CA ALA A 29 -17.84 -1.88 11.34
C ALA A 29 -17.19 -0.94 12.37
N ASN A 30 -17.41 0.38 12.26
CA ASN A 30 -16.92 1.35 13.23
C ASN A 30 -17.65 1.29 14.60
N LEU A 31 -18.82 0.68 14.65
CA LEU A 31 -19.64 0.59 15.87
C LEU A 31 -19.55 -0.79 16.56
N ASP A 32 -18.62 -1.66 16.11
CA ASP A 32 -18.48 -3.04 16.59
C ASP A 32 -19.81 -3.84 16.59
N ILE A 33 -20.70 -3.54 15.64
CA ILE A 33 -21.98 -4.25 15.49
C ILE A 33 -21.68 -5.60 14.83
N GLU A 34 -22.24 -6.68 15.36
CA GLU A 34 -22.13 -8.05 14.86
C GLU A 34 -22.33 -8.15 13.33
N SER A 35 -21.54 -9.00 12.66
CA SER A 35 -21.56 -9.28 11.22
C SER A 35 -20.85 -8.26 10.29
N VAL A 36 -19.62 -7.86 10.62
CA VAL A 36 -18.76 -7.11 9.71
C VAL A 36 -18.24 -8.04 8.61
N THR A 37 -18.44 -7.66 7.34
CA THR A 37 -17.91 -8.40 6.18
C THR A 37 -16.38 -8.35 6.14
N ASN A 38 -15.73 -9.31 5.46
CA ASN A 38 -14.28 -9.28 5.29
C ASN A 38 -13.84 -8.03 4.52
N ASP A 39 -14.57 -7.65 3.46
CA ASP A 39 -14.30 -6.45 2.67
C ASP A 39 -14.34 -5.18 3.53
N ALA A 40 -15.32 -5.06 4.43
CA ALA A 40 -15.40 -3.93 5.34
C ALA A 40 -14.22 -3.90 6.34
N LYS A 41 -13.74 -5.06 6.80
CA LYS A 41 -12.53 -5.15 7.63
C LYS A 41 -11.28 -4.72 6.87
N GLU A 42 -11.12 -5.15 5.63
CA GLU A 42 -9.98 -4.74 4.79
C GLU A 42 -9.96 -3.24 4.54
N VAL A 43 -11.12 -2.61 4.31
CA VAL A 43 -11.21 -1.14 4.22
C VAL A 43 -10.86 -0.46 5.54
N GLN A 44 -11.23 -1.03 6.69
CA GLN A 44 -10.83 -0.50 8.00
C GLN A 44 -9.31 -0.63 8.22
N ASN A 45 -8.71 -1.76 7.83
CA ASN A 45 -7.27 -1.97 7.89
C ASN A 45 -6.53 -0.93 7.01
N TYR A 46 -7.04 -0.65 5.80
CA TYR A 46 -6.51 0.41 4.94
C TYR A 46 -6.53 1.78 5.63
N LYS A 47 -7.68 2.15 6.22
CA LYS A 47 -7.81 3.40 6.97
C LYS A 47 -6.79 3.48 8.12
N GLU A 48 -6.63 2.39 8.87
CA GLU A 48 -5.67 2.34 9.98
C GLU A 48 -4.22 2.48 9.47
N ALA A 49 -3.85 1.73 8.42
CA ALA A 49 -2.55 1.79 7.78
C ALA A 49 -2.23 3.21 7.26
N LEU A 50 -3.19 3.86 6.61
CA LEU A 50 -3.04 5.24 6.12
C LEU A 50 -2.81 6.24 7.27
N LEU A 51 -3.63 6.20 8.32
CA LEU A 51 -3.48 7.09 9.47
C LEU A 51 -2.15 6.85 10.20
N ARG A 52 -1.74 5.60 10.32
CA ARG A 52 -0.45 5.24 10.93
C ARG A 52 0.72 5.73 10.08
N GLY A 53 0.68 5.52 8.77
CA GLY A 53 1.70 6.00 7.83
C GLY A 53 1.87 7.52 7.91
N PHE A 54 0.76 8.26 7.89
CA PHE A 54 0.77 9.71 8.06
C PHE A 54 1.41 10.14 9.40
N ALA A 55 1.08 9.46 10.51
CA ALA A 55 1.67 9.78 11.82
C ALA A 55 3.18 9.54 11.83
N LEU A 56 3.67 8.42 11.27
CA LEU A 56 5.09 8.08 11.19
C LEU A 56 5.89 9.13 10.40
N VAL A 57 5.38 9.55 9.23
CA VAL A 57 6.03 10.58 8.41
C VAL A 57 5.94 11.95 9.07
N LYS A 58 4.83 12.28 9.70
CA LYS A 58 4.69 13.55 10.43
C LYS A 58 5.72 13.69 11.56
N ASP A 59 6.00 12.62 12.28
CA ASP A 59 6.94 12.61 13.41
C ASP A 59 8.40 12.64 12.94
N THR A 60 8.73 11.83 11.93
CA THR A 60 10.11 11.67 11.45
C THR A 60 10.50 12.64 10.34
N LYS A 61 9.53 13.21 9.62
CA LYS A 61 9.69 13.98 8.36
C LYS A 61 10.31 13.17 7.21
N LEU A 62 10.35 11.85 7.34
CA LEU A 62 10.93 10.92 6.39
C LEU A 62 9.97 9.75 6.16
N LEU A 63 9.86 9.29 4.92
CA LEU A 63 9.25 7.99 4.61
C LEU A 63 10.35 6.94 4.51
N LEU A 64 10.44 6.08 5.51
CA LEU A 64 11.48 5.05 5.60
C LEU A 64 10.93 3.69 5.17
N LYS A 65 11.81 2.82 4.67
CA LYS A 65 11.48 1.43 4.31
C LYS A 65 10.75 0.68 5.44
N LYS A 66 11.19 0.88 6.70
CA LYS A 66 10.50 0.29 7.86
C LYS A 66 9.06 0.79 8.03
N HIS A 67 8.77 2.05 7.64
CA HIS A 67 7.41 2.61 7.68
C HIS A 67 6.54 1.95 6.61
N ILE A 68 7.09 1.73 5.40
CA ILE A 68 6.39 1.04 4.31
C ILE A 68 6.04 -0.41 4.72
N VAL A 69 6.96 -1.11 5.36
CA VAL A 69 6.72 -2.47 5.89
C VAL A 69 5.65 -2.46 6.99
N GLU A 70 5.68 -1.47 7.90
CA GLU A 70 4.67 -1.33 8.95
C GLU A 70 3.28 -1.04 8.37
N ILE A 71 3.19 -0.14 7.38
CA ILE A 71 1.95 0.17 6.66
C ILE A 71 1.37 -1.10 6.02
N GLN A 72 2.18 -1.87 5.30
CA GLN A 72 1.74 -3.11 4.66
C GLN A 72 1.32 -4.16 5.70
N GLY A 73 2.05 -4.31 6.80
CA GLY A 73 1.68 -5.24 7.87
C GLY A 73 0.33 -4.92 8.51
N LEU A 74 0.02 -3.63 8.71
CA LEU A 74 -1.30 -3.18 9.18
C LEU A 74 -2.39 -3.42 8.14
N LEU A 75 -2.10 -3.17 6.86
CA LEU A 75 -3.03 -3.37 5.76
C LEU A 75 -3.45 -4.84 5.62
N GLU A 76 -2.47 -5.76 5.65
CA GLU A 76 -2.67 -7.19 5.41
C GLU A 76 -2.82 -8.00 6.70
N GLN A 77 -2.76 -7.35 7.86
CA GLN A 77 -2.86 -7.98 9.18
C GLN A 77 -1.88 -9.15 9.35
N ASN A 78 -0.66 -8.99 8.85
CA ASN A 78 0.43 -9.96 8.97
C ASN A 78 1.80 -9.29 9.15
N ASP A 79 2.80 -10.06 9.50
CA ASP A 79 4.19 -9.65 9.72
C ASP A 79 5.17 -10.30 8.73
N ALA A 80 4.68 -10.75 7.58
CA ALA A 80 5.51 -11.43 6.57
C ALA A 80 6.65 -10.55 6.04
N GLY A 81 6.44 -9.23 6.00
CA GLY A 81 7.42 -8.26 5.53
C GLY A 81 7.75 -8.42 4.05
N VAL A 82 8.95 -7.98 3.66
CA VAL A 82 9.42 -8.09 2.26
C VAL A 82 9.56 -9.55 1.86
N ARG A 83 9.02 -9.90 0.69
CA ARG A 83 9.05 -11.27 0.17
C ARG A 83 10.49 -11.77 -0.04
N LYS A 84 10.69 -13.04 0.32
CA LYS A 84 11.98 -13.74 0.21
C LYS A 84 11.98 -14.84 -0.86
N GLN A 85 10.78 -15.26 -1.27
CA GLN A 85 10.62 -16.35 -2.24
C GLN A 85 10.49 -15.78 -3.64
N ALA A 86 11.16 -16.41 -4.59
CA ALA A 86 11.00 -16.17 -6.01
C ALA A 86 9.66 -16.75 -6.53
N GLY A 87 9.26 -16.36 -7.74
CA GLY A 87 8.08 -16.89 -8.42
C GLY A 87 6.93 -15.89 -8.55
N THR A 88 7.08 -14.67 -8.00
CA THR A 88 6.09 -13.60 -8.20
C THR A 88 6.08 -13.14 -9.64
N ASN A 89 4.89 -13.10 -10.26
CA ASN A 89 4.65 -12.59 -11.61
C ASN A 89 3.33 -11.83 -11.64
N LEU A 90 3.32 -10.70 -12.31
CA LEU A 90 2.09 -9.98 -12.62
C LEU A 90 1.48 -10.54 -13.89
N LYS A 91 0.25 -11.01 -13.81
CA LYS A 91 -0.44 -11.70 -14.91
C LYS A 91 -1.70 -10.96 -15.30
N ASN A 92 -2.04 -11.04 -16.57
CA ASN A 92 -3.35 -10.64 -17.03
C ASN A 92 -4.40 -11.58 -16.40
N ALA A 93 -5.37 -11.00 -15.69
CA ALA A 93 -6.39 -11.77 -14.97
C ALA A 93 -7.30 -12.61 -15.91
N GLN A 94 -7.47 -12.19 -17.18
CA GLN A 94 -8.33 -12.87 -18.15
C GLN A 94 -7.59 -13.94 -18.94
N THR A 95 -6.33 -13.68 -19.35
CA THR A 95 -5.56 -14.58 -20.23
C THR A 95 -4.57 -15.45 -19.47
N GLY A 96 -4.20 -15.09 -18.24
CA GLY A 96 -3.14 -15.74 -17.48
C GLY A 96 -1.72 -15.43 -17.99
N GLU A 97 -1.59 -14.62 -19.03
CA GLU A 97 -0.30 -14.21 -19.60
C GLU A 97 0.51 -13.38 -18.60
N VAL A 98 1.81 -13.68 -18.48
CA VAL A 98 2.73 -12.89 -17.64
C VAL A 98 2.98 -11.55 -18.34
N ILE A 99 2.56 -10.45 -17.70
CA ILE A 99 2.76 -9.08 -18.19
C ILE A 99 4.11 -8.53 -17.70
N TYR A 100 4.45 -8.83 -16.45
CA TYR A 100 5.67 -8.32 -15.82
C TYR A 100 6.20 -9.31 -14.78
N THR A 101 7.53 -9.45 -14.73
CA THR A 101 8.23 -10.24 -13.72
C THR A 101 9.08 -9.29 -12.87
N PRO A 102 8.67 -8.99 -11.64
CA PRO A 102 9.44 -8.13 -10.73
C PRO A 102 10.73 -8.83 -10.29
N PRO A 103 11.68 -8.11 -9.68
CA PRO A 103 12.90 -8.69 -9.10
C PRO A 103 12.59 -9.93 -8.26
N GLN A 104 13.34 -11.01 -8.44
CA GLN A 104 13.07 -12.29 -7.79
C GLN A 104 13.98 -12.55 -6.58
N ASP A 105 15.09 -11.83 -6.49
CA ASP A 105 16.09 -11.98 -5.45
C ASP A 105 15.82 -11.00 -4.30
N TYR A 106 15.89 -11.52 -3.06
CA TYR A 106 15.60 -10.72 -1.85
C TYR A 106 16.58 -9.56 -1.66
N GLU A 107 17.87 -9.79 -1.90
CA GLU A 107 18.91 -8.76 -1.77
C GLU A 107 18.66 -7.63 -2.76
N THR A 108 18.36 -7.97 -4.01
CA THR A 108 18.00 -6.99 -5.05
C THR A 108 16.76 -6.18 -4.67
N ILE A 109 15.72 -6.83 -4.11
CA ILE A 109 14.52 -6.12 -3.64
C ILE A 109 14.88 -5.13 -2.52
N GLN A 110 15.73 -5.56 -1.57
CA GLN A 110 16.16 -4.70 -0.46
C GLN A 110 16.98 -3.50 -0.94
N GLU A 111 17.87 -3.69 -1.92
CA GLU A 111 18.66 -2.61 -2.54
C GLU A 111 17.77 -1.61 -3.27
N LEU A 112 16.82 -2.08 -4.06
CA LEU A 112 15.87 -1.23 -4.78
C LEU A 112 14.94 -0.46 -3.84
N LEU A 113 14.47 -1.07 -2.75
CA LEU A 113 13.71 -0.38 -1.72
C LEU A 113 14.54 0.69 -1.00
N THR A 114 15.82 0.43 -0.75
CA THR A 114 16.73 1.42 -0.16
C THR A 114 16.98 2.57 -1.12
N ASN A 115 17.15 2.29 -2.41
CA ASN A 115 17.26 3.31 -3.44
C ASN A 115 15.99 4.17 -3.53
N LEU A 116 14.81 3.55 -3.48
CA LEU A 116 13.54 4.26 -3.48
C LEU A 116 13.39 5.13 -2.22
N GLU A 117 13.75 4.62 -1.03
CA GLU A 117 13.76 5.39 0.21
C GLU A 117 14.62 6.65 0.09
N ASN A 118 15.83 6.52 -0.45
CA ASN A 118 16.73 7.66 -0.67
C ASN A 118 16.11 8.66 -1.64
N TYR A 119 15.58 8.19 -2.77
CA TYR A 119 14.94 9.04 -3.76
C TYR A 119 13.75 9.84 -3.18
N ILE A 120 12.92 9.20 -2.37
CA ILE A 120 11.75 9.86 -1.74
C ILE A 120 12.19 10.98 -0.79
N ASN A 121 13.27 10.74 -0.04
CA ASN A 121 13.69 11.64 1.03
C ASN A 121 14.74 12.69 0.59
N GLU A 122 15.30 12.55 -0.61
CA GLU A 122 16.23 13.52 -1.19
C GLU A 122 15.45 14.69 -1.85
N PRO A 123 15.87 15.95 -1.60
CA PRO A 123 15.27 17.09 -2.28
C PRO A 123 15.47 17.00 -3.80
N ASN A 124 14.40 17.26 -4.55
CA ASN A 124 14.48 17.37 -6.01
C ASN A 124 13.61 18.54 -6.50
N GLU A 125 13.82 18.98 -7.75
CA GLU A 125 13.12 20.11 -8.37
C GLU A 125 11.94 19.68 -9.25
N LEU A 126 11.58 18.41 -9.24
CA LEU A 126 10.47 17.90 -10.04
C LEU A 126 9.12 18.39 -9.50
N ASP A 127 8.15 18.53 -10.40
CA ASP A 127 6.77 18.74 -10.02
C ASP A 127 6.31 17.61 -9.08
N PRO A 128 5.63 17.91 -7.96
CA PRO A 128 5.22 16.90 -6.98
C PRO A 128 4.38 15.77 -7.58
N LEU A 129 3.53 16.02 -8.57
CA LEU A 129 2.72 14.99 -9.22
C LEU A 129 3.58 14.08 -10.10
N VAL A 130 4.59 14.64 -10.77
CA VAL A 130 5.55 13.84 -11.54
C VAL A 130 6.38 12.97 -10.62
N ASN A 131 6.84 13.54 -9.50
CA ASN A 131 7.60 12.82 -8.48
C ASN A 131 6.79 11.67 -7.89
N MET A 132 5.53 11.94 -7.51
CA MET A 132 4.59 10.92 -7.04
C MET A 132 4.42 9.78 -8.05
N ALA A 133 4.27 10.09 -9.34
CA ALA A 133 4.12 9.07 -10.38
C ALA A 133 5.38 8.20 -10.52
N ILE A 134 6.58 8.79 -10.41
CA ILE A 134 7.86 8.07 -10.43
C ILE A 134 7.95 7.12 -9.23
N ILE A 135 7.66 7.62 -8.02
CA ILE A 135 7.69 6.84 -6.77
C ILE A 135 6.73 5.66 -6.87
N HIS A 136 5.50 5.92 -7.29
CA HIS A 136 4.48 4.87 -7.44
C HIS A 136 4.90 3.80 -8.44
N HIS A 137 5.32 4.22 -9.64
CA HIS A 137 5.79 3.30 -10.69
C HIS A 137 6.97 2.45 -10.21
N GLN A 138 7.95 3.06 -9.53
CA GLN A 138 9.11 2.34 -9.01
C GLN A 138 8.72 1.34 -7.94
N PHE A 139 7.86 1.74 -6.99
CA PHE A 139 7.37 0.84 -5.94
C PHE A 139 6.62 -0.37 -6.53
N GLU A 140 5.69 -0.13 -7.46
CA GLU A 140 4.95 -1.20 -8.14
C GLU A 140 5.86 -2.11 -8.97
N SER A 141 6.92 -1.56 -9.58
CA SER A 141 7.92 -2.33 -10.33
C SER A 141 8.78 -3.22 -9.43
N ILE A 142 9.12 -2.77 -8.22
CA ILE A 142 9.82 -3.59 -7.22
C ILE A 142 8.91 -4.70 -6.71
N HIS A 143 7.63 -4.40 -6.52
CA HIS A 143 6.61 -5.33 -6.01
C HIS A 143 7.08 -6.11 -4.79
N PRO A 144 7.40 -5.40 -3.67
CA PRO A 144 8.23 -5.96 -2.62
C PRO A 144 7.52 -6.96 -1.69
N PHE A 145 6.19 -7.02 -1.72
CA PHE A 145 5.40 -7.82 -0.80
C PHE A 145 4.71 -9.00 -1.50
N TYR A 146 4.25 -9.97 -0.73
CA TYR A 146 3.46 -11.08 -1.23
C TYR A 146 2.05 -10.63 -1.63
N ASP A 147 1.46 -9.68 -0.87
CA ASP A 147 0.16 -9.08 -1.12
C ASP A 147 0.11 -7.62 -0.66
N GLY A 148 -0.91 -6.88 -1.08
CA GLY A 148 -1.14 -5.49 -0.67
C GLY A 148 -0.22 -4.45 -1.33
N ASN A 149 0.56 -4.81 -2.38
CA ASN A 149 1.46 -3.86 -3.03
C ASN A 149 0.70 -2.65 -3.58
N GLY A 150 -0.35 -2.85 -4.36
CA GLY A 150 -1.12 -1.75 -4.95
C GLY A 150 -1.71 -0.81 -3.90
N ARG A 151 -2.31 -1.35 -2.84
CA ARG A 151 -2.88 -0.55 -1.73
C ARG A 151 -1.78 0.18 -0.96
N THR A 152 -0.66 -0.48 -0.65
CA THR A 152 0.50 0.15 -0.01
C THR A 152 1.09 1.26 -0.89
N GLY A 153 1.26 1.01 -2.19
CA GLY A 153 1.75 1.99 -3.17
C GLY A 153 0.88 3.25 -3.22
N ARG A 154 -0.44 3.11 -3.11
CA ARG A 154 -1.35 4.26 -3.04
C ARG A 154 -1.24 5.01 -1.70
N ILE A 155 -1.11 4.31 -0.58
CA ILE A 155 -0.92 4.94 0.74
C ILE A 155 0.35 5.79 0.79
N ILE A 156 1.46 5.32 0.25
CA ILE A 156 2.73 6.07 0.30
C ILE A 156 2.75 7.32 -0.59
N ASN A 157 1.75 7.50 -1.47
CA ASN A 157 1.58 8.68 -2.31
C ASN A 157 0.74 9.80 -1.67
N ILE A 158 0.16 9.56 -0.50
CA ILE A 158 -0.68 10.52 0.24
C ILE A 158 0.13 11.25 1.29
#